data_227812242030661aeb560ec7cf4f26e8
#
_entry.id   227812242030661aeb560ec7cf4f26e8
#
_cell.length_a   1.000
_cell.length_b   1.000
_cell.length_c   1.000
_cell.angle_alpha   90.00
_cell.angle_beta   90.00
_cell.angle_gamma   90.00
#
_symmetry.space_group_name_H-M   'P 1'
#
loop_
_entity.id
_entity.type
_entity.pdbx_description
1 polymer ?
#
loop_
_entity_poly.entity_id
_entity_poly.type
_entity_poly.pdbx_seq_one_letter_code
_entity_poly.pdbx_strand_id
1 'polypeptide(L)'
;MKKRIAMIAMMASLVTTTAFAEGVKIDGSIKSAETKTILAPYSGVVGNYAVTAGDAVNMGDALFALRTEQVYADFDGTVTAVFAQPGDSAASVEERYGALAYIEQDVLYRAECTTTGGDSDNENKMIHVGEKVYIRSTSNNDRVGEARVIGVEGKSYTLEVTSQTDMRMSENIKVYRSANHANSSCIGTGKLSRVDPQGVTATGYVLAAYVEDGQHVSRGDVLYLPSGYVVTAGLNVVDNIGNLID
;
A
#
# COMPACT_ATOMS: atom_id res chain seq x y z
N MET A 1 30.71 -69.68 96.38
CA MET A 1 31.20 -68.51 95.64
C MET A 1 30.60 -68.45 94.21
N LYS A 2 29.44 -67.96 94.04
CA LYS A 2 28.87 -67.67 92.68
C LYS A 2 28.01 -66.40 92.74
N LYS A 3 28.53 -65.35 92.27
CA LYS A 3 27.79 -64.04 92.16
C LYS A 3 26.85 -64.14 90.99
N ARG A 4 25.55 -63.93 91.28
CA ARG A 4 24.52 -63.83 90.34
C ARG A 4 24.35 -62.31 90.06
N ILE A 5 24.64 -61.92 88.84
CA ILE A 5 24.39 -60.61 88.36
C ILE A 5 23.01 -60.56 87.80
N ALA A 6 22.09 -59.74 88.47
CA ALA A 6 20.78 -59.47 88.00
C ALA A 6 20.86 -58.35 86.87
N MET A 7 20.45 -58.70 85.69
CA MET A 7 20.41 -57.76 84.56
C MET A 7 18.97 -57.14 84.56
N ILE A 8 18.88 -55.89 84.89
CA ILE A 8 17.66 -55.12 84.83
C ILE A 8 17.60 -54.59 83.36
N ALA A 9 16.67 -55.19 82.59
CA ALA A 9 16.37 -54.62 81.23
C ALA A 9 15.39 -53.46 81.41
N MET A 10 15.96 -52.25 81.17
CA MET A 10 15.17 -51.03 81.15
C MET A 10 14.61 -50.89 79.74
N MET A 11 13.32 -51.21 79.56
CA MET A 11 12.55 -51.00 78.35
C MET A 11 12.26 -49.50 78.22
N ALA A 12 13.06 -48.82 77.42
CA ALA A 12 12.75 -47.45 76.99
C ALA A 12 11.68 -47.54 75.87
N SER A 13 10.45 -47.22 76.16
CA SER A 13 9.38 -47.06 75.21
C SER A 13 9.58 -45.79 74.44
N LEU A 14 10.05 -45.90 73.20
CA LEU A 14 10.14 -44.79 72.26
C LEU A 14 8.75 -44.44 71.79
N VAL A 15 8.10 -43.45 72.35
CA VAL A 15 6.85 -42.89 71.86
C VAL A 15 7.23 -42.01 70.64
N THR A 16 7.09 -42.53 69.44
CA THR A 16 7.17 -41.74 68.22
C THR A 16 5.84 -40.97 68.06
N THR A 17 5.87 -39.72 68.46
CA THR A 17 4.79 -38.80 68.09
C THR A 17 4.92 -38.48 66.61
N THR A 18 4.09 -39.06 65.78
CA THR A 18 3.91 -38.64 64.42
C THR A 18 3.27 -37.28 64.43
N ALA A 19 4.05 -36.24 64.23
CA ALA A 19 3.49 -34.91 63.95
C ALA A 19 2.88 -34.95 62.59
N PHE A 20 1.56 -35.09 62.52
CA PHE A 20 0.83 -34.78 61.27
C PHE A 20 0.90 -33.25 61.10
N ALA A 21 1.76 -32.81 60.17
CA ALA A 21 1.65 -31.45 59.68
C ALA A 21 0.33 -31.35 58.88
N GLU A 22 -0.73 -30.90 59.52
CA GLU A 22 -1.91 -30.46 58.80
C GLU A 22 -1.47 -29.36 57.81
N GLY A 23 -1.42 -29.72 56.56
CA GLY A 23 -1.14 -28.74 55.50
C GLY A 23 -2.21 -27.64 55.56
N VAL A 24 -1.81 -26.44 55.73
CA VAL A 24 -2.71 -25.29 55.65
C VAL A 24 -3.24 -25.26 54.21
N LYS A 25 -4.46 -25.61 54.01
CA LYS A 25 -5.16 -25.43 52.74
C LYS A 25 -5.54 -23.98 52.62
N ILE A 26 -4.90 -23.30 51.69
CA ILE A 26 -5.26 -21.94 51.32
C ILE A 26 -6.14 -22.06 50.08
N ASP A 27 -7.42 -21.83 50.23
CA ASP A 27 -8.34 -21.71 49.11
C ASP A 27 -8.18 -20.30 48.50
N GLY A 28 -7.53 -20.24 47.37
CA GLY A 28 -7.36 -19.03 46.62
C GLY A 28 -7.94 -19.18 45.21
N SER A 29 -8.65 -18.18 44.71
CA SER A 29 -9.01 -18.11 43.31
C SER A 29 -7.98 -17.31 42.56
N ILE A 30 -7.39 -17.90 41.53
CA ILE A 30 -6.51 -17.18 40.62
C ILE A 30 -7.40 -16.32 39.71
N LYS A 31 -7.27 -15.02 39.83
CA LYS A 31 -7.88 -14.05 38.92
C LYS A 31 -6.80 -13.47 38.03
N SER A 32 -7.13 -13.22 36.76
CA SER A 32 -6.25 -12.42 35.89
C SER A 32 -6.00 -11.07 36.56
N ALA A 33 -4.75 -10.71 36.75
CA ALA A 33 -4.38 -9.47 37.40
C ALA A 33 -4.81 -8.25 36.58
N GLU A 34 -4.63 -8.34 35.28
CA GLU A 34 -5.00 -7.28 34.33
C GLU A 34 -5.06 -7.85 32.92
N THR A 35 -6.06 -7.42 32.16
CA THR A 35 -6.12 -7.69 30.72
C THR A 35 -5.79 -6.40 29.97
N LYS A 36 -4.74 -6.41 29.17
CA LYS A 36 -4.33 -5.27 28.39
C LYS A 36 -4.70 -5.46 26.93
N THR A 37 -5.50 -4.56 26.40
CA THR A 37 -5.83 -4.52 24.97
C THR A 37 -4.73 -3.77 24.25
N ILE A 38 -4.13 -4.41 23.25
CA ILE A 38 -3.11 -3.81 22.40
C ILE A 38 -3.78 -3.44 21.09
N LEU A 39 -3.76 -2.15 20.76
CA LEU A 39 -4.32 -1.60 19.52
C LEU A 39 -3.19 -1.34 18.53
N ALA A 40 -3.48 -1.57 17.25
CA ALA A 40 -2.61 -1.13 16.19
C ALA A 40 -2.63 0.42 16.14
N PRO A 41 -1.50 1.08 16.15
CA PRO A 41 -1.44 2.56 16.15
C PRO A 41 -1.89 3.17 14.82
N TYR A 42 -1.87 2.38 13.76
CA TYR A 42 -2.21 2.81 12.39
C TYR A 42 -2.98 1.74 11.64
N SER A 43 -3.68 2.15 10.58
CA SER A 43 -4.27 1.25 9.61
C SER A 43 -3.19 0.54 8.80
N GLY A 44 -3.37 -0.74 8.52
CA GLY A 44 -2.42 -1.54 7.75
C GLY A 44 -2.84 -2.99 7.71
N VAL A 45 -2.12 -3.79 6.92
CA VAL A 45 -2.34 -5.23 6.87
C VAL A 45 -1.47 -5.90 7.92
N VAL A 46 -2.10 -6.61 8.85
CA VAL A 46 -1.37 -7.41 9.84
C VAL A 46 -0.62 -8.51 9.10
N GLY A 47 0.69 -8.51 9.24
CA GLY A 47 1.56 -9.55 8.71
C GLY A 47 1.52 -10.82 9.56
N ASN A 48 2.65 -11.52 9.61
CA ASN A 48 2.74 -12.75 10.41
C ASN A 48 2.61 -12.44 11.90
N TYR A 49 1.81 -13.25 12.59
CA TYR A 49 1.78 -13.25 14.04
C TYR A 49 3.03 -13.97 14.57
N ALA A 50 3.69 -13.36 15.54
CA ALA A 50 4.82 -13.98 16.24
C ALA A 50 4.36 -14.80 17.44
N VAL A 51 3.08 -14.68 17.85
CA VAL A 51 2.50 -15.32 19.02
C VAL A 51 1.14 -15.95 18.71
N THR A 52 0.80 -16.98 19.47
CA THR A 52 -0.48 -17.68 19.41
C THR A 52 -1.19 -17.65 20.78
N ALA A 53 -2.48 -17.92 20.80
CA ALA A 53 -3.21 -17.92 22.06
C ALA A 53 -2.67 -18.99 23.03
N GLY A 54 -2.31 -18.55 24.24
CA GLY A 54 -1.69 -19.38 25.27
C GLY A 54 -0.19 -19.22 25.41
N ASP A 55 0.48 -18.52 24.52
CA ASP A 55 1.91 -18.25 24.62
C ASP A 55 2.21 -17.27 25.77
N ALA A 56 3.30 -17.53 26.48
CA ALA A 56 3.85 -16.58 27.43
C ALA A 56 4.67 -15.54 26.70
N VAL A 57 4.43 -14.27 26.96
CA VAL A 57 5.13 -13.15 26.37
C VAL A 57 5.81 -12.29 27.42
N ASN A 58 6.99 -11.80 27.14
CA ASN A 58 7.71 -10.85 27.96
C ASN A 58 7.57 -9.44 27.40
N MET A 59 7.84 -8.45 28.23
CA MET A 59 7.90 -7.06 27.80
C MET A 59 8.99 -6.91 26.71
N GLY A 60 8.62 -6.34 25.57
CA GLY A 60 9.50 -6.19 24.42
C GLY A 60 9.42 -7.29 23.37
N ASP A 61 8.70 -8.40 23.65
CA ASP A 61 8.51 -9.44 22.65
C ASP A 61 7.61 -8.93 21.50
N ALA A 62 8.00 -9.23 20.25
CA ALA A 62 7.21 -8.90 19.09
C ALA A 62 5.94 -9.76 19.07
N LEU A 63 4.77 -9.14 18.92
CA LEU A 63 3.48 -9.81 18.85
C LEU A 63 3.05 -10.03 17.39
N PHE A 64 3.13 -9.01 16.58
CA PHE A 64 2.84 -9.04 15.14
C PHE A 64 3.50 -7.85 14.45
N ALA A 65 3.67 -7.95 13.15
CA ALA A 65 4.16 -6.86 12.31
C ALA A 65 3.03 -6.33 11.43
N LEU A 66 2.97 -5.02 11.27
CA LEU A 66 2.16 -4.39 10.22
C LEU A 66 3.00 -4.34 8.94
N ARG A 67 2.44 -4.84 7.84
CA ARG A 67 3.11 -4.73 6.53
C ARG A 67 3.09 -3.29 6.07
N THR A 68 4.23 -2.83 5.61
CA THR A 68 4.34 -1.62 4.81
C THR A 68 3.92 -1.96 3.38
N GLU A 69 3.00 -1.19 2.84
CA GLU A 69 2.75 -1.19 1.40
C GLU A 69 3.66 -0.12 0.80
N GLN A 70 4.65 -0.54 0.00
CA GLN A 70 5.44 0.39 -0.79
C GLN A 70 4.52 1.08 -1.79
N VAL A 71 4.71 2.37 -1.96
CA VAL A 71 4.00 3.16 -2.97
C VAL A 71 4.83 3.18 -4.22
N TYR A 72 4.24 2.74 -5.32
CA TYR A 72 4.89 2.63 -6.62
C TYR A 72 4.33 3.65 -7.61
N ALA A 73 5.12 3.96 -8.63
CA ALA A 73 4.63 4.71 -9.78
C ALA A 73 3.71 3.82 -10.64
N ASP A 74 2.52 4.30 -10.93
CA ASP A 74 1.53 3.58 -11.76
C ASP A 74 1.78 3.78 -13.27
N PHE A 75 2.62 4.74 -13.64
CA PHE A 75 2.92 5.14 -15.02
C PHE A 75 4.31 5.80 -15.10
N ASP A 76 4.81 5.98 -16.33
CA ASP A 76 6.03 6.73 -16.63
C ASP A 76 5.73 8.22 -16.59
N GLY A 77 6.62 9.01 -15.96
CA GLY A 77 6.38 10.44 -15.84
C GLY A 77 7.48 11.18 -15.10
N THR A 78 7.28 12.48 -14.93
CA THR A 78 8.20 13.37 -14.23
C THR A 78 7.54 13.88 -12.94
N VAL A 79 8.26 13.79 -11.84
CA VAL A 79 7.83 14.34 -10.55
C VAL A 79 7.88 15.88 -10.63
N THR A 80 6.73 16.52 -10.40
CA THR A 80 6.59 17.98 -10.52
C THR A 80 6.52 18.70 -9.17
N ALA A 81 6.26 17.98 -8.10
CA ALA A 81 6.32 18.50 -6.74
C ALA A 81 6.46 17.36 -5.74
N VAL A 82 7.29 17.55 -4.71
CA VAL A 82 7.45 16.63 -3.58
C VAL A 82 7.18 17.41 -2.30
N PHE A 83 6.21 16.97 -1.52
CA PHE A 83 5.81 17.62 -0.28
C PHE A 83 6.16 16.80 0.96
N ALA A 84 6.16 15.48 0.84
CA ALA A 84 6.40 14.58 1.97
C ALA A 84 7.88 14.27 2.13
N GLN A 85 8.33 14.32 3.39
CA GLN A 85 9.68 13.96 3.81
C GLN A 85 9.64 12.81 4.82
N PRO A 86 10.75 12.09 5.02
CA PRO A 86 10.84 11.09 6.08
C PRO A 86 10.49 11.68 7.45
N GLY A 87 9.58 11.02 8.16
CA GLY A 87 9.01 11.45 9.43
C GLY A 87 7.65 12.13 9.35
N ASP A 88 7.21 12.55 8.18
CA ASP A 88 5.91 13.22 8.01
C ASP A 88 4.75 12.22 8.09
N SER A 89 3.62 12.67 8.67
CA SER A 89 2.35 11.97 8.56
C SER A 89 1.77 12.14 7.16
N ALA A 90 1.55 11.05 6.43
CA ALA A 90 0.98 11.07 5.09
C ALA A 90 -0.36 11.82 5.06
N ALA A 91 -1.25 11.54 6.01
CA ALA A 91 -2.55 12.20 6.11
C ALA A 91 -2.43 13.72 6.30
N SER A 92 -1.47 14.20 7.11
CA SER A 92 -1.27 15.64 7.32
C SER A 92 -0.71 16.35 6.09
N VAL A 93 0.15 15.67 5.33
CA VAL A 93 0.67 16.19 4.06
C VAL A 93 -0.44 16.25 3.01
N GLU A 94 -1.23 15.18 2.89
CA GLU A 94 -2.37 15.11 1.96
C GLU A 94 -3.44 16.15 2.29
N GLU A 95 -3.76 16.35 3.56
CA GLU A 95 -4.72 17.39 3.98
C GLU A 95 -4.24 18.78 3.55
N ARG A 96 -2.94 19.03 3.59
CA ARG A 96 -2.36 20.34 3.32
C ARG A 96 -2.11 20.60 1.83
N TYR A 97 -1.65 19.59 1.09
CA TYR A 97 -1.16 19.73 -0.29
C TYR A 97 -1.95 18.89 -1.31
N GLY A 98 -2.86 18.03 -0.85
CA GLY A 98 -3.67 17.15 -1.69
C GLY A 98 -2.99 15.82 -2.05
N ALA A 99 -1.66 15.73 -1.89
CA ALA A 99 -0.87 14.53 -2.19
C ALA A 99 0.51 14.61 -1.51
N LEU A 100 1.23 13.48 -1.46
CA LEU A 100 2.63 13.42 -1.02
C LEU A 100 3.57 13.97 -2.09
N ALA A 101 3.25 13.73 -3.35
CA ALA A 101 3.93 14.23 -4.52
C ALA A 101 2.94 14.28 -5.69
N TYR A 102 3.28 15.08 -6.71
CA TYR A 102 2.58 15.05 -8.00
C TYR A 102 3.51 14.56 -9.10
N ILE A 103 2.98 13.71 -9.98
CA ILE A 103 3.69 13.19 -11.14
C ILE A 103 2.93 13.58 -12.40
N GLU A 104 3.58 14.29 -13.30
CA GLU A 104 3.08 14.56 -14.64
C GLU A 104 3.45 13.39 -15.55
N GLN A 105 2.44 12.75 -16.15
CA GLN A 105 2.64 11.61 -17.03
C GLN A 105 3.37 12.03 -18.31
N ASP A 106 4.22 11.15 -18.84
CA ASP A 106 4.86 11.38 -20.16
C ASP A 106 3.83 11.51 -21.28
N VAL A 107 2.69 10.83 -21.09
CA VAL A 107 1.52 10.98 -21.95
C VAL A 107 0.72 12.20 -21.52
N LEU A 108 0.98 13.32 -22.18
CA LEU A 108 0.36 14.61 -21.85
C LEU A 108 -1.11 14.73 -22.28
N TYR A 109 -1.54 13.96 -23.28
CA TYR A 109 -2.89 14.08 -23.86
C TYR A 109 -3.61 12.76 -23.94
N ARG A 110 -4.91 12.83 -23.65
CA ARG A 110 -5.91 11.80 -23.92
C ARG A 110 -7.01 12.38 -24.81
N ALA A 111 -7.76 11.56 -25.46
CA ALA A 111 -8.94 11.99 -26.19
C ALA A 111 -10.13 11.05 -25.94
N GLU A 112 -11.25 11.64 -25.59
CA GLU A 112 -12.53 10.97 -25.60
C GLU A 112 -13.11 11.07 -27.01
N CYS A 113 -13.32 9.91 -27.60
CA CYS A 113 -13.71 9.75 -29.01
C CYS A 113 -15.00 8.97 -29.16
N THR A 114 -15.66 9.18 -30.29
CA THR A 114 -16.83 8.41 -30.67
C THR A 114 -16.72 8.00 -32.12
N THR A 115 -17.32 6.87 -32.49
CA THR A 115 -17.41 6.42 -33.89
C THR A 115 -18.34 7.31 -34.76
N THR A 116 -18.98 8.29 -34.15
CA THR A 116 -19.78 9.30 -34.87
C THR A 116 -18.84 10.16 -35.74
N GLY A 117 -19.22 10.35 -37.03
CA GLY A 117 -18.38 11.08 -37.99
C GLY A 117 -17.23 10.28 -38.59
N GLY A 118 -17.13 8.99 -38.27
CA GLY A 118 -16.31 8.03 -39.01
C GLY A 118 -16.89 7.69 -40.35
N ASP A 119 -16.11 6.98 -41.19
CA ASP A 119 -16.55 6.45 -42.46
C ASP A 119 -17.72 5.48 -42.25
N SER A 120 -18.58 5.34 -43.25
CA SER A 120 -19.76 4.46 -43.19
C SER A 120 -19.41 2.97 -43.20
N ASP A 121 -18.18 2.61 -43.51
CA ASP A 121 -17.70 1.23 -43.49
C ASP A 121 -17.85 0.63 -42.08
N ASN A 122 -18.48 -0.55 -42.02
CA ASN A 122 -18.70 -1.23 -40.74
C ASN A 122 -17.41 -1.67 -40.06
N GLU A 123 -16.37 -2.02 -40.82
CA GLU A 123 -15.07 -2.41 -40.25
C GLU A 123 -14.40 -1.23 -39.50
N ASN A 124 -14.59 0.00 -39.94
CA ASN A 124 -14.07 1.17 -39.29
C ASN A 124 -14.73 1.43 -37.94
N LYS A 125 -15.86 0.83 -37.62
CA LYS A 125 -16.58 0.98 -36.34
C LYS A 125 -16.20 -0.09 -35.32
N MET A 126 -15.47 -1.13 -35.72
CA MET A 126 -14.97 -2.18 -34.83
C MET A 126 -13.59 -1.77 -34.27
N ILE A 127 -13.59 -1.14 -33.12
CA ILE A 127 -12.39 -0.62 -32.48
C ILE A 127 -11.97 -1.55 -31.35
N HIS A 128 -10.66 -1.80 -31.22
CA HIS A 128 -10.10 -2.71 -30.22
C HIS A 128 -9.12 -1.99 -29.31
N VAL A 129 -9.14 -2.34 -28.02
CA VAL A 129 -8.12 -1.87 -27.07
C VAL A 129 -6.73 -2.34 -27.54
N GLY A 130 -5.77 -1.43 -27.46
CA GLY A 130 -4.39 -1.65 -27.94
C GLY A 130 -4.16 -1.27 -29.40
N GLU A 131 -5.21 -0.95 -30.16
CA GLU A 131 -5.09 -0.55 -31.56
C GLU A 131 -4.31 0.77 -31.70
N LYS A 132 -3.32 0.81 -32.61
CA LYS A 132 -2.63 2.03 -32.99
C LYS A 132 -3.46 2.80 -34.01
N VAL A 133 -3.66 4.07 -33.76
CA VAL A 133 -4.45 4.98 -34.59
C VAL A 133 -3.69 6.28 -34.83
N TYR A 134 -4.13 7.04 -35.82
CA TYR A 134 -3.56 8.34 -36.18
C TYR A 134 -4.62 9.41 -35.98
N ILE A 135 -4.20 10.54 -35.46
CA ILE A 135 -5.11 11.65 -35.16
C ILE A 135 -4.69 12.89 -35.96
N ARG A 136 -5.68 13.67 -36.36
CA ARG A 136 -5.47 14.95 -37.03
C ARG A 136 -6.48 15.96 -36.53
N SER A 137 -6.00 17.17 -36.26
CA SER A 137 -6.86 18.31 -35.90
C SER A 137 -7.88 18.60 -36.98
N THR A 138 -9.09 18.98 -36.58
CA THR A 138 -10.11 19.47 -37.50
C THR A 138 -9.90 20.92 -37.89
N SER A 139 -9.13 21.68 -37.12
CA SER A 139 -8.88 23.12 -37.35
C SER A 139 -7.58 23.38 -38.13
N ASN A 140 -6.60 22.48 -38.06
CA ASN A 140 -5.32 22.60 -38.74
C ASN A 140 -4.78 21.22 -39.15
N ASN A 141 -4.68 20.97 -40.45
CA ASN A 141 -4.26 19.70 -40.99
C ASN A 141 -2.79 19.31 -40.71
N ASP A 142 -1.93 20.29 -40.37
CA ASP A 142 -0.53 20.06 -40.04
C ASP A 142 -0.35 19.51 -38.62
N ARG A 143 -1.40 19.64 -37.77
CA ARG A 143 -1.43 19.10 -36.43
C ARG A 143 -1.89 17.67 -36.47
N VAL A 144 -0.95 16.78 -36.34
CA VAL A 144 -1.15 15.35 -36.43
C VAL A 144 -0.52 14.65 -35.23
N GLY A 145 -0.90 13.42 -34.99
CA GLY A 145 -0.31 12.60 -33.94
C GLY A 145 -0.62 11.12 -34.10
N GLU A 146 0.03 10.36 -33.27
CA GLU A 146 -0.22 8.94 -33.10
C GLU A 146 -0.86 8.70 -31.73
N ALA A 147 -1.75 7.74 -31.65
CA ALA A 147 -2.41 7.39 -30.42
C ALA A 147 -2.66 5.88 -30.34
N ARG A 148 -2.92 5.43 -29.13
CA ARG A 148 -3.32 4.05 -28.85
C ARG A 148 -4.70 4.05 -28.19
N VAL A 149 -5.56 3.12 -28.57
CA VAL A 149 -6.84 2.90 -27.91
C VAL A 149 -6.59 2.25 -26.55
N ILE A 150 -7.03 2.90 -25.46
CA ILE A 150 -6.86 2.38 -24.10
C ILE A 150 -8.17 1.89 -23.47
N GLY A 151 -9.33 2.26 -24.05
CA GLY A 151 -10.64 1.84 -23.58
C GLY A 151 -11.66 1.91 -24.70
N VAL A 152 -12.65 1.01 -24.69
CA VAL A 152 -13.77 0.99 -25.63
C VAL A 152 -15.06 0.70 -24.86
N GLU A 153 -16.06 1.56 -25.03
CA GLU A 153 -17.37 1.42 -24.41
C GLU A 153 -18.47 1.74 -25.45
N GLY A 154 -19.04 0.70 -26.03
CA GLY A 154 -20.06 0.84 -27.07
C GLY A 154 -19.54 1.58 -28.31
N LYS A 155 -20.03 2.81 -28.52
CA LYS A 155 -19.58 3.67 -29.62
C LYS A 155 -18.51 4.67 -29.20
N SER A 156 -18.21 4.75 -27.91
CA SER A 156 -17.18 5.63 -27.34
C SER A 156 -15.89 4.86 -27.14
N TYR A 157 -14.76 5.53 -27.28
CA TYR A 157 -13.44 4.98 -27.01
C TYR A 157 -12.50 6.06 -26.57
N THR A 158 -11.54 5.68 -25.73
CA THR A 158 -10.54 6.57 -25.16
C THR A 158 -9.19 6.33 -25.81
N LEU A 159 -8.52 7.38 -26.20
CA LEU A 159 -7.19 7.36 -26.78
C LEU A 159 -6.17 7.93 -25.80
N GLU A 160 -5.01 7.31 -25.80
CA GLU A 160 -3.77 7.83 -25.24
C GLU A 160 -2.88 8.30 -26.40
N VAL A 161 -2.48 9.59 -26.39
CA VAL A 161 -1.68 10.17 -27.45
C VAL A 161 -0.21 9.87 -27.19
N THR A 162 0.39 9.05 -28.05
CA THR A 162 1.78 8.58 -27.89
C THR A 162 2.80 9.50 -28.56
N SER A 163 2.39 10.22 -29.59
CA SER A 163 3.18 11.29 -30.21
C SER A 163 2.29 12.33 -30.86
N GLN A 164 2.74 13.56 -30.93
CA GLN A 164 1.95 14.63 -31.55
C GLN A 164 2.83 15.76 -32.06
N THR A 165 2.30 16.50 -33.06
CA THR A 165 2.90 17.71 -33.58
C THR A 165 1.96 18.88 -33.31
N ASP A 166 2.36 19.74 -32.37
CA ASP A 166 1.72 21.04 -32.09
C ASP A 166 0.22 20.98 -31.76
N MET A 167 -0.26 19.84 -31.23
CA MET A 167 -1.65 19.66 -30.76
C MET A 167 -1.92 20.57 -29.55
N ARG A 168 -3.16 21.05 -29.45
CA ARG A 168 -3.58 21.95 -28.36
C ARG A 168 -4.64 21.28 -27.49
N MET A 169 -4.66 21.68 -26.21
CA MET A 169 -5.73 21.29 -25.30
C MET A 169 -7.10 21.69 -25.86
N SER A 170 -8.07 20.81 -25.67
CA SER A 170 -9.48 20.98 -26.13
C SER A 170 -9.64 21.01 -27.66
N GLU A 171 -8.62 20.60 -28.43
CA GLU A 171 -8.70 20.54 -29.88
C GLU A 171 -9.61 19.38 -30.33
N ASN A 172 -10.46 19.66 -31.32
CA ASN A 172 -11.28 18.62 -31.95
C ASN A 172 -10.42 17.87 -32.97
N ILE A 173 -10.51 16.56 -32.96
CA ILE A 173 -9.72 15.66 -33.80
C ILE A 173 -10.59 14.70 -34.59
N LYS A 174 -10.07 14.26 -35.71
CA LYS A 174 -10.51 13.05 -36.42
C LYS A 174 -9.50 11.94 -36.17
N VAL A 175 -9.99 10.72 -36.06
CA VAL A 175 -9.19 9.52 -35.77
C VAL A 175 -9.20 8.61 -36.99
N TYR A 176 -8.03 8.11 -37.36
CA TYR A 176 -7.80 7.33 -38.58
C TYR A 176 -7.00 6.06 -38.26
N ARG A 177 -7.25 4.98 -38.98
CA ARG A 177 -6.40 3.78 -38.97
C ARG A 177 -5.15 3.90 -39.82
N SER A 178 -5.18 4.80 -40.79
CA SER A 178 -4.08 4.99 -41.72
C SER A 178 -3.31 6.26 -41.48
N ALA A 179 -1.98 6.18 -41.53
CA ALA A 179 -1.07 7.32 -41.31
C ALA A 179 -1.24 8.45 -42.34
N ASN A 180 -1.79 8.13 -43.55
CA ASN A 180 -2.08 9.14 -44.58
C ASN A 180 -3.37 9.92 -44.32
N HIS A 181 -4.09 9.60 -43.24
CA HIS A 181 -5.35 10.23 -42.84
C HIS A 181 -6.42 10.21 -43.96
N ALA A 182 -6.48 9.10 -44.71
CA ALA A 182 -7.49 8.91 -45.74
C ALA A 182 -8.89 8.88 -45.13
N ASN A 183 -9.85 9.56 -45.73
CA ASN A 183 -11.22 9.61 -45.21
C ASN A 183 -11.87 8.22 -45.07
N SER A 184 -11.55 7.28 -45.98
CA SER A 184 -12.00 5.89 -45.87
C SER A 184 -11.49 5.14 -44.66
N SER A 185 -10.41 5.62 -44.02
CA SER A 185 -9.85 5.05 -42.77
C SER A 185 -10.30 5.78 -41.53
N CYS A 186 -11.18 6.78 -41.64
CA CYS A 186 -11.67 7.54 -40.53
C CYS A 186 -12.61 6.72 -39.64
N ILE A 187 -12.24 6.49 -38.39
CA ILE A 187 -13.00 5.69 -37.43
C ILE A 187 -13.82 6.53 -36.45
N GLY A 188 -13.67 7.84 -36.51
CA GLY A 188 -14.47 8.70 -35.64
C GLY A 188 -13.88 10.08 -35.38
N THR A 189 -14.46 10.75 -34.41
CA THR A 189 -14.06 12.09 -33.96
C THR A 189 -13.96 12.12 -32.46
N GLY A 190 -13.16 13.04 -31.95
CA GLY A 190 -12.98 13.22 -30.52
C GLY A 190 -12.46 14.59 -30.15
N LYS A 191 -12.22 14.79 -28.88
CA LYS A 191 -11.66 16.01 -28.30
C LYS A 191 -10.47 15.68 -27.42
N LEU A 192 -9.37 16.39 -27.62
CA LEU A 192 -8.18 16.27 -26.78
C LEU A 192 -8.40 16.90 -25.42
N SER A 193 -7.97 16.22 -24.38
CA SER A 193 -7.80 16.74 -23.02
C SER A 193 -6.37 16.57 -22.56
N ARG A 194 -5.87 17.49 -21.77
CA ARG A 194 -4.59 17.28 -21.08
C ARG A 194 -4.82 16.31 -19.92
N VAL A 195 -3.88 15.44 -19.70
CA VAL A 195 -3.84 14.60 -18.50
C VAL A 195 -3.33 15.46 -17.35
N ASP A 196 -4.11 15.57 -16.29
CA ASP A 196 -3.67 16.28 -15.09
C ASP A 196 -2.60 15.48 -14.35
N PRO A 197 -1.64 16.17 -13.67
CA PRO A 197 -0.70 15.50 -12.80
C PRO A 197 -1.41 14.63 -11.76
N GLN A 198 -0.90 13.43 -11.55
CA GLN A 198 -1.47 12.50 -10.59
C GLN A 198 -0.86 12.71 -9.21
N GLY A 199 -1.71 12.83 -8.20
CA GLY A 199 -1.30 12.89 -6.80
C GLY A 199 -0.97 11.50 -6.27
N VAL A 200 0.19 11.38 -5.64
CA VAL A 200 0.64 10.17 -4.93
C VAL A 200 0.14 10.24 -3.51
N THR A 201 -0.53 9.18 -3.04
CA THR A 201 -1.06 9.07 -1.68
C THR A 201 -0.50 7.87 -0.96
N ALA A 202 -0.51 7.89 0.37
CA ALA A 202 -0.11 6.79 1.22
C ALA A 202 -0.86 6.82 2.55
N THR A 203 -0.70 5.79 3.36
CA THR A 203 -1.22 5.74 4.73
C THR A 203 -0.07 5.64 5.73
N GLY A 204 -0.24 6.20 6.95
CA GLY A 204 0.75 6.14 8.01
C GLY A 204 1.76 7.30 7.95
N TYR A 205 3.00 7.01 8.32
CA TYR A 205 4.12 7.96 8.27
C TYR A 205 5.08 7.60 7.16
N VAL A 206 5.70 8.57 6.54
CA VAL A 206 6.72 8.36 5.52
C VAL A 206 8.03 7.97 6.19
N LEU A 207 8.52 6.74 5.97
CA LEU A 207 9.83 6.30 6.44
C LEU A 207 10.95 6.73 5.50
N ALA A 208 10.70 6.60 4.20
CA ALA A 208 11.65 7.01 3.18
C ALA A 208 10.91 7.56 1.96
N ALA A 209 11.47 8.57 1.34
CA ALA A 209 11.10 9.10 0.04
C ALA A 209 12.23 8.77 -0.94
N TYR A 210 11.88 8.21 -2.08
CA TYR A 210 12.80 7.82 -3.15
C TYR A 210 12.64 8.69 -4.40
N VAL A 211 11.90 9.79 -4.26
CA VAL A 211 11.58 10.72 -5.34
C VAL A 211 12.06 12.11 -5.00
N GLU A 212 12.54 12.80 -6.03
CA GLU A 212 12.97 14.19 -5.98
C GLU A 212 12.21 15.02 -7.02
N ASP A 213 12.10 16.31 -6.79
CA ASP A 213 11.48 17.23 -7.73
C ASP A 213 12.26 17.27 -9.05
N GLY A 214 11.56 17.15 -10.17
CA GLY A 214 12.16 17.05 -11.51
C GLY A 214 12.68 15.65 -11.89
N GLN A 215 12.62 14.66 -11.01
CA GLN A 215 13.05 13.29 -11.31
C GLN A 215 12.05 12.61 -12.26
N HIS A 216 12.60 11.93 -13.30
CA HIS A 216 11.80 11.00 -14.10
C HIS A 216 11.67 9.66 -13.37
N VAL A 217 10.45 9.12 -13.34
CA VAL A 217 10.12 7.82 -12.76
C VAL A 217 9.47 6.93 -13.79
N SER A 218 9.77 5.66 -13.72
CA SER A 218 9.15 4.63 -14.55
C SER A 218 8.09 3.86 -13.77
N ARG A 219 7.12 3.35 -14.48
CA ARG A 219 6.08 2.49 -13.88
C ARG A 219 6.70 1.34 -13.10
N GLY A 220 6.32 1.23 -11.83
CA GLY A 220 6.85 0.22 -10.91
C GLY A 220 8.03 0.70 -10.06
N ASP A 221 8.54 1.92 -10.27
CA ASP A 221 9.52 2.52 -9.37
C ASP A 221 8.90 2.77 -8.01
N VAL A 222 9.67 2.52 -6.95
CA VAL A 222 9.24 2.80 -5.58
C VAL A 222 9.35 4.30 -5.33
N LEU A 223 8.23 4.92 -4.97
CA LEU A 223 8.17 6.37 -4.70
C LEU A 223 8.34 6.66 -3.20
N TYR A 224 7.60 5.93 -2.37
CA TYR A 224 7.62 6.09 -0.92
C TYR A 224 7.61 4.74 -0.22
N LEU A 225 8.23 4.71 0.94
CA LEU A 225 8.12 3.64 1.91
C LEU A 225 7.33 4.16 3.11
N PRO A 226 6.03 3.87 3.23
CA PRO A 226 5.27 4.19 4.43
C PRO A 226 5.73 3.31 5.60
N SER A 227 5.49 3.78 6.82
CA SER A 227 5.85 3.04 8.01
C SER A 227 5.03 1.76 8.18
N GLY A 228 5.72 0.64 8.36
CA GLY A 228 5.16 -0.52 9.00
C GLY A 228 5.63 -0.56 10.45
N TYR A 229 4.76 -0.99 11.35
CA TYR A 229 5.08 -1.05 12.77
C TYR A 229 5.17 -2.49 13.24
N VAL A 230 6.11 -2.74 14.15
CA VAL A 230 6.14 -3.96 14.96
C VAL A 230 5.47 -3.63 16.29
N VAL A 231 4.38 -4.33 16.59
CA VAL A 231 3.69 -4.21 17.87
C VAL A 231 4.31 -5.19 18.85
N THR A 232 4.85 -4.66 19.95
CA THR A 232 5.51 -5.44 21.00
C THR A 232 4.65 -5.51 22.27
N ALA A 233 4.86 -6.56 23.06
CA ALA A 233 4.25 -6.68 24.37
C ALA A 233 4.89 -5.65 25.32
N GLY A 234 4.13 -4.66 25.78
CA GLY A 234 4.61 -3.71 26.75
C GLY A 234 4.34 -2.24 26.45
N LEU A 235 3.50 -1.94 25.42
CA LEU A 235 3.07 -0.59 25.04
C LEU A 235 4.05 0.27 24.24
N ASN A 236 5.23 -0.21 23.96
CA ASN A 236 6.13 0.53 23.10
C ASN A 236 5.84 0.15 21.65
N VAL A 237 5.37 1.11 20.88
CA VAL A 237 5.29 0.97 19.42
C VAL A 237 6.64 1.45 18.89
N VAL A 238 7.26 0.60 18.11
CA VAL A 238 8.51 0.93 17.42
C VAL A 238 8.29 0.89 15.91
N ASP A 239 8.95 1.78 15.19
CA ASP A 239 8.95 1.74 13.73
C ASP A 239 9.73 0.52 13.19
N ASN A 240 9.77 0.34 11.88
CA ASN A 240 10.51 -0.75 11.24
C ASN A 240 12.02 -0.73 11.51
N ILE A 241 12.55 0.34 12.05
CA ILE A 241 13.96 0.55 12.35
C ILE A 241 14.23 0.42 13.86
N GLY A 242 13.17 0.17 14.68
CA GLY A 242 13.29 0.00 16.11
C GLY A 242 13.27 1.30 16.93
N ASN A 243 12.85 2.42 16.32
CA ASN A 243 12.68 3.67 17.06
C ASN A 243 11.33 3.67 17.79
N LEU A 244 11.35 4.15 19.05
CA LEU A 244 10.13 4.41 19.81
C LEU A 244 9.33 5.53 19.15
N ILE A 245 8.03 5.31 19.03
CA ILE A 245 7.08 6.32 18.55
C ILE A 245 6.29 6.78 19.78
N ASP A 246 6.48 8.04 20.17
CA ASP A 246 5.76 8.69 21.26
C ASP A 246 4.31 9.00 20.88
#